data_92988a64b31b229da716bd532eea39b5
#
_entry.id   92988a64b31b229da716bd532eea39b5
#
_cell.length_a   1.000
_cell.length_b   1.000
_cell.length_c   1.000
_cell.angle_alpha   90.00
_cell.angle_beta   90.00
_cell.angle_gamma   90.00
#
_symmetry.space_group_name_H-M   'P 1'
#
loop_
_entity.id
_entity.type
_entity.pdbx_description
1 polymer ?
#
loop_
_entity_poly.entity_id
_entity_poly.type
_entity_poly.pdbx_seq_one_letter_code
_entity_poly.pdbx_strand_id
1 'polypeptide(L)'
;MTKVATQALVSAFVTAGALLACDRLVVKPAQVIGIVDIAEVYRTKEAEFAALLTASKTDDERQRAYAQAQAFGDRLDRALRERPGECRCTVVVKSAVAGSWSNAIDLTAALKAKVGARS
;
A
#
# COMPACT_ATOMS: atom_id res chain seq x y z
N MET A 1 -27.87 18.04 44.32
CA MET A 1 -26.40 17.87 44.14
C MET A 1 -26.02 16.48 43.59
N THR A 2 -26.59 15.42 44.03
CA THR A 2 -26.26 14.05 43.53
C THR A 2 -26.53 13.83 42.04
N LYS A 3 -27.62 14.34 41.49
CA LYS A 3 -27.95 14.20 40.05
C LYS A 3 -26.95 14.89 39.12
N VAL A 4 -26.41 16.05 39.50
CA VAL A 4 -25.41 16.76 38.68
C VAL A 4 -24.07 16.03 38.71
N ALA A 5 -23.67 15.50 39.85
CA ALA A 5 -22.44 14.70 39.99
C ALA A 5 -22.53 13.41 39.14
N THR A 6 -23.69 12.74 39.16
CA THR A 6 -23.88 11.53 38.36
C THR A 6 -23.86 11.82 36.86
N GLN A 7 -24.47 12.92 36.41
CA GLN A 7 -24.43 13.33 34.99
C GLN A 7 -23.01 13.68 34.54
N ALA A 8 -22.24 14.38 35.37
CA ALA A 8 -20.85 14.72 35.06
C ALA A 8 -19.96 13.49 34.93
N LEU A 9 -20.15 12.50 35.79
CA LEU A 9 -19.41 11.20 35.70
C LEU A 9 -19.77 10.45 34.44
N VAL A 10 -21.04 10.29 34.10
CA VAL A 10 -21.48 9.60 32.89
C VAL A 10 -20.94 10.28 31.64
N SER A 11 -20.99 11.61 31.59
CA SER A 11 -20.44 12.38 30.45
C SER A 11 -18.93 12.17 30.32
N ALA A 12 -18.17 12.18 31.41
CA ALA A 12 -16.74 11.93 31.39
C ALA A 12 -16.39 10.51 30.87
N PHE A 13 -17.13 9.49 31.29
CA PHE A 13 -16.92 8.11 30.80
C PHE A 13 -17.24 7.95 29.33
N VAL A 14 -18.33 8.54 28.85
CA VAL A 14 -18.70 8.49 27.42
C VAL A 14 -17.65 9.21 26.57
N THR A 15 -17.20 10.37 26.99
CA THR A 15 -16.16 11.13 26.27
C THR A 15 -14.83 10.38 26.24
N ALA A 16 -14.38 9.83 27.37
CA ALA A 16 -13.16 9.04 27.44
C ALA A 16 -13.25 7.78 26.56
N GLY A 17 -14.38 7.09 26.59
CA GLY A 17 -14.62 5.92 25.72
C GLY A 17 -14.58 6.26 24.23
N ALA A 18 -15.20 7.37 23.83
CA ALA A 18 -15.20 7.84 22.44
C ALA A 18 -13.79 8.23 21.98
N LEU A 19 -13.01 8.92 22.81
CA LEU A 19 -11.64 9.29 22.50
C LEU A 19 -10.73 8.07 22.36
N LEU A 20 -10.84 7.08 23.25
CA LEU A 20 -10.08 5.84 23.18
C LEU A 20 -10.45 5.01 21.94
N ALA A 21 -11.72 4.95 21.58
CA ALA A 21 -12.17 4.26 20.37
C ALA A 21 -11.64 4.97 19.12
N CYS A 22 -11.70 6.29 19.06
CA CYS A 22 -11.17 7.08 17.96
C CYS A 22 -9.65 6.88 17.81
N ASP A 23 -8.89 6.95 18.92
CA ASP A 23 -7.44 6.71 18.91
C ASP A 23 -7.09 5.31 18.36
N ARG A 24 -7.80 4.27 18.82
CA ARG A 24 -7.51 2.89 18.41
C ARG A 24 -7.94 2.55 16.99
N LEU A 25 -9.06 3.10 16.52
CA LEU A 25 -9.65 2.72 15.24
C LEU A 25 -9.23 3.64 14.08
N VAL A 26 -8.91 4.89 14.36
CA VAL A 26 -8.62 5.91 13.34
C VAL A 26 -7.18 6.38 13.40
N VAL A 27 -6.74 6.83 14.57
CA VAL A 27 -5.44 7.52 14.71
C VAL A 27 -4.26 6.54 14.60
N LYS A 28 -4.29 5.43 15.31
CA LYS A 28 -3.18 4.46 15.29
C LYS A 28 -2.93 3.83 13.92
N PRO A 29 -3.95 3.36 13.18
CA PRO A 29 -3.75 2.87 11.82
C PRO A 29 -3.22 3.93 10.86
N ALA A 30 -3.65 5.19 11.01
CA ALA A 30 -3.21 6.30 10.17
C ALA A 30 -1.75 6.72 10.42
N GLN A 31 -1.17 6.35 11.56
CA GLN A 31 0.22 6.67 11.89
C GLN A 31 1.24 5.70 11.30
N VAL A 32 0.82 4.54 10.82
CA VAL A 32 1.70 3.59 10.16
C VAL A 32 1.80 3.94 8.68
N ILE A 33 3.03 4.10 8.19
CA ILE A 33 3.31 4.44 6.79
C ILE A 33 3.91 3.22 6.11
N GLY A 34 3.24 2.73 5.07
CA GLY A 34 3.77 1.71 4.18
C GLY A 34 4.56 2.36 3.04
N ILE A 35 5.82 2.02 2.90
CA ILE A 35 6.67 2.54 1.82
C ILE A 35 6.78 1.48 0.73
N VAL A 36 6.62 1.91 -0.53
CA VAL A 36 6.75 1.06 -1.71
C VAL A 36 7.74 1.66 -2.68
N ASP A 37 8.78 0.90 -3.05
CA ASP A 37 9.71 1.25 -4.12
C ASP A 37 9.19 0.74 -5.47
N ILE A 38 8.39 1.57 -6.14
CA ILE A 38 7.82 1.24 -7.44
C ILE A 38 8.93 1.07 -8.50
N ALA A 39 9.99 1.88 -8.44
CA ALA A 39 11.11 1.79 -9.37
C ALA A 39 11.81 0.43 -9.26
N GLU A 40 11.95 -0.11 -8.05
CA GLU A 40 12.52 -1.43 -7.83
C GLU A 40 11.61 -2.55 -8.38
N VAL A 41 10.30 -2.41 -8.22
CA VAL A 41 9.32 -3.35 -8.78
C VAL A 41 9.40 -3.37 -10.32
N TYR A 42 9.49 -2.20 -10.96
CA TYR A 42 9.63 -2.10 -12.41
C TYR A 42 10.97 -2.65 -12.90
N ARG A 43 12.09 -2.32 -12.25
CA ARG A 43 13.42 -2.83 -12.62
C ARG A 43 13.47 -4.36 -12.63
N THR A 44 12.77 -5.02 -11.73
CA THR A 44 12.71 -6.48 -11.68
C THR A 44 12.07 -7.07 -12.96
N LYS A 45 11.12 -6.34 -13.57
CA LYS A 45 10.40 -6.77 -14.77
C LYS A 45 10.95 -6.19 -16.08
N GLU A 46 11.64 -5.07 -16.00
CA GLU A 46 12.19 -4.38 -17.18
C GLU A 46 13.17 -5.30 -17.96
N ALA A 47 14.07 -5.98 -17.26
CA ALA A 47 15.02 -6.92 -17.87
C ALA A 47 14.29 -8.09 -18.54
N GLU A 48 13.22 -8.62 -17.94
CA GLU A 48 12.39 -9.69 -18.50
C GLU A 48 11.68 -9.23 -19.77
N PHE A 49 11.05 -8.07 -19.78
CA PHE A 49 10.38 -7.52 -20.95
C PHE A 49 11.35 -7.15 -22.07
N ALA A 50 12.52 -6.59 -21.72
CA ALA A 50 13.57 -6.32 -22.71
C ALA A 50 14.07 -7.60 -23.37
N ALA A 51 14.26 -8.67 -22.61
CA ALA A 51 14.64 -9.98 -23.15
C ALA A 51 13.56 -10.55 -24.08
N LEU A 52 12.28 -10.45 -23.70
CA LEU A 52 11.15 -10.90 -24.54
C LEU A 52 11.10 -10.12 -25.86
N LEU A 53 11.24 -8.80 -25.83
CA LEU A 53 11.24 -7.96 -27.02
C LEU A 53 12.44 -8.26 -27.94
N THR A 54 13.61 -8.49 -27.36
CA THR A 54 14.83 -8.84 -28.13
C THR A 54 14.72 -10.23 -28.77
N ALA A 55 14.11 -11.17 -28.10
CA ALA A 55 13.88 -12.52 -28.61
C ALA A 55 12.75 -12.61 -29.66
N SER A 56 11.88 -11.62 -29.71
CA SER A 56 10.73 -11.58 -30.62
C SER A 56 11.17 -11.42 -32.06
N LYS A 57 10.84 -12.40 -32.91
CA LYS A 57 11.19 -12.41 -34.34
C LYS A 57 10.03 -11.96 -35.23
N THR A 58 8.81 -12.01 -34.73
CA THR A 58 7.59 -11.65 -35.48
C THR A 58 6.89 -10.48 -34.82
N ASP A 59 6.04 -9.80 -35.60
CA ASP A 59 5.22 -8.69 -35.08
C ASP A 59 4.21 -9.17 -34.03
N ASP A 60 3.67 -10.37 -34.21
CA ASP A 60 2.75 -11.00 -33.25
C ASP A 60 3.43 -11.25 -31.89
N GLU A 61 4.68 -11.73 -31.89
CA GLU A 61 5.46 -11.94 -30.67
C GLU A 61 5.73 -10.62 -29.95
N ARG A 62 6.07 -9.57 -30.70
CA ARG A 62 6.24 -8.23 -30.15
C ARG A 62 4.96 -7.68 -29.55
N GLN A 63 3.83 -7.83 -30.23
CA GLN A 63 2.53 -7.42 -29.68
C GLN A 63 2.17 -8.15 -28.38
N ARG A 64 2.45 -9.45 -28.31
CA ARG A 64 2.25 -10.22 -27.06
C ARG A 64 3.14 -9.72 -25.93
N ALA A 65 4.40 -9.38 -26.20
CA ALA A 65 5.30 -8.80 -25.21
C ALA A 65 4.78 -7.45 -24.68
N TYR A 66 4.29 -6.57 -25.56
CA TYR A 66 3.66 -5.31 -25.15
C TYR A 66 2.38 -5.53 -24.34
N ALA A 67 1.54 -6.48 -24.73
CA ALA A 67 0.33 -6.83 -24.00
C ALA A 67 0.64 -7.34 -22.59
N GLN A 68 1.72 -8.13 -22.43
CA GLN A 68 2.20 -8.58 -21.11
C GLN A 68 2.69 -7.40 -20.25
N ALA A 69 3.42 -6.45 -20.84
CA ALA A 69 3.87 -5.26 -20.14
C ALA A 69 2.70 -4.39 -19.64
N GLN A 70 1.67 -4.19 -20.49
CA GLN A 70 0.46 -3.50 -20.09
C GLN A 70 -0.30 -4.24 -18.98
N ALA A 71 -0.49 -5.55 -19.11
CA ALA A 71 -1.15 -6.36 -18.10
C ALA A 71 -0.39 -6.34 -16.76
N PHE A 72 0.94 -6.24 -16.78
CA PHE A 72 1.74 -6.03 -15.57
C PHE A 72 1.45 -4.68 -14.93
N GLY A 73 1.39 -3.59 -15.71
CA GLY A 73 1.03 -2.26 -15.23
C GLY A 73 -0.34 -2.23 -14.55
N ASP A 74 -1.33 -2.86 -15.18
CA ASP A 74 -2.69 -2.96 -14.62
C ASP A 74 -2.74 -3.75 -13.31
N ARG A 75 -1.96 -4.85 -13.23
CA ARG A 75 -1.84 -5.64 -11.99
C ARG A 75 -1.16 -4.84 -10.88
N LEU A 76 -0.12 -4.09 -11.22
CA LEU A 76 0.59 -3.24 -10.27
C LEU A 76 -0.30 -2.13 -9.73
N ASP A 77 -1.04 -1.43 -10.60
CA ASP A 77 -1.99 -0.39 -10.19
C ASP A 77 -3.06 -0.96 -9.25
N ARG A 78 -3.65 -2.10 -9.59
CA ARG A 78 -4.62 -2.78 -8.74
C ARG A 78 -4.03 -3.18 -7.40
N ALA A 79 -2.84 -3.77 -7.40
CA ALA A 79 -2.16 -4.18 -6.18
C ALA A 79 -1.85 -2.99 -5.28
N LEU A 80 -1.45 -1.84 -5.84
CA LEU A 80 -1.22 -0.60 -5.09
C LEU A 80 -2.50 -0.06 -4.45
N ARG A 81 -3.63 -0.10 -5.16
CA ARG A 81 -4.94 0.34 -4.62
C ARG A 81 -5.44 -0.54 -3.47
N GLU A 82 -5.13 -1.83 -3.50
CA GLU A 82 -5.54 -2.78 -2.46
C GLU A 82 -4.66 -2.71 -1.20
N ARG A 83 -3.41 -2.24 -1.32
CA ARG A 83 -2.43 -2.22 -0.22
C ARG A 83 -2.85 -1.44 1.02
N PRO A 84 -3.43 -0.23 0.94
CA PRO A 84 -3.87 0.50 2.13
C PRO A 84 -4.86 -0.29 2.99
N GLY A 85 -5.78 -1.03 2.35
CA GLY A 85 -6.74 -1.88 3.05
C GLY A 85 -6.09 -3.11 3.71
N GLU A 86 -5.09 -3.71 3.07
CA GLU A 86 -4.40 -4.91 3.56
C GLU A 86 -3.48 -4.60 4.74
N CYS A 87 -2.67 -3.53 4.67
CA CYS A 87 -1.78 -3.15 5.77
C CYS A 87 -2.46 -2.31 6.84
N ARG A 88 -3.66 -1.81 6.59
CA ARG A 88 -4.33 -0.78 7.41
C ARG A 88 -3.42 0.42 7.69
N CYS A 89 -2.72 0.87 6.66
CA CYS A 89 -1.72 1.92 6.72
C CYS A 89 -1.87 2.88 5.54
N THR A 90 -1.23 4.05 5.63
CA THR A 90 -1.10 4.95 4.49
C THR A 90 0.08 4.47 3.63
N VAL A 91 -0.15 4.21 2.35
CA VAL A 91 0.90 3.76 1.42
C VAL A 91 1.46 4.96 0.66
N VAL A 92 2.78 5.10 0.70
CA VAL A 92 3.52 6.18 0.06
C VAL A 92 4.63 5.59 -0.82
N VAL A 93 4.88 6.19 -1.97
CA VAL A 93 5.99 5.78 -2.83
C VAL A 93 7.31 6.27 -2.24
N LYS A 94 8.35 5.45 -2.31
CA LYS A 94 9.67 5.73 -1.74
C LYS A 94 10.27 7.04 -2.26
N SER A 95 10.04 7.38 -3.52
CA SER A 95 10.51 8.63 -4.12
C SER A 95 9.89 9.90 -3.53
N ALA A 96 8.76 9.79 -2.84
CA ALA A 96 8.09 10.90 -2.17
C ALA A 96 8.47 11.03 -0.69
N VAL A 97 9.29 10.11 -0.17
CA VAL A 97 9.68 10.08 1.24
C VAL A 97 11.06 10.72 1.38
N ALA A 98 11.13 11.80 2.15
CA ALA A 98 12.38 12.44 2.54
C ALA A 98 12.77 12.00 3.96
N GLY A 99 13.91 11.35 4.11
CA GLY A 99 14.42 10.88 5.40
C GLY A 99 13.92 9.51 5.85
N SER A 100 14.23 9.15 7.09
CA SER A 100 13.82 7.89 7.72
C SER A 100 12.68 8.13 8.72
N TRP A 101 11.68 7.28 8.70
CA TRP A 101 10.51 7.36 9.61
C TRP A 101 10.49 6.12 10.49
N SER A 102 10.42 6.31 11.79
CA SER A 102 10.48 5.22 12.78
C SER A 102 9.26 4.28 12.73
N ASN A 103 8.14 4.74 12.19
CA ASN A 103 6.88 4.00 12.03
C ASN A 103 6.59 3.61 10.57
N ALA A 104 7.62 3.60 9.72
CA ALA A 104 7.50 3.15 8.34
C ALA A 104 7.79 1.66 8.21
N ILE A 105 7.00 0.98 7.37
CA ILE A 105 7.20 -0.42 6.99
C ILE A 105 7.45 -0.50 5.48
N ASP A 106 8.43 -1.30 5.07
CA ASP A 106 8.70 -1.54 3.65
C ASP A 106 7.77 -2.63 3.11
N LEU A 107 6.94 -2.26 2.16
CA LEU A 107 5.98 -3.15 1.50
C LEU A 107 6.43 -3.60 0.11
N THR A 108 7.63 -3.24 -0.33
CA THR A 108 8.13 -3.53 -1.69
C THR A 108 8.18 -5.02 -1.99
N ALA A 109 8.72 -5.82 -1.07
CA ALA A 109 8.79 -7.28 -1.23
C ALA A 109 7.40 -7.92 -1.30
N ALA A 110 6.48 -7.49 -0.45
CA ALA A 110 5.10 -7.96 -0.44
C ALA A 110 4.33 -7.56 -1.71
N LEU A 111 4.62 -6.38 -2.26
CA LEU A 111 4.06 -5.95 -3.54
C LEU A 111 4.60 -6.78 -4.70
N LYS A 112 5.92 -7.02 -4.76
CA LYS A 112 6.55 -7.90 -5.76
C LYS A 112 5.92 -9.29 -5.77
N ALA A 113 5.77 -9.90 -4.59
CA ALA A 113 5.14 -11.21 -4.44
C ALA A 113 3.70 -11.21 -4.96
N LYS A 114 2.91 -10.18 -4.64
CA LYS A 114 1.51 -10.06 -5.06
C LYS A 114 1.37 -9.92 -6.58
N VAL A 115 2.22 -9.13 -7.20
CA VAL A 115 2.20 -8.90 -8.66
C VAL A 115 2.78 -10.09 -9.42
N GLY A 116 3.78 -10.78 -8.87
CA GLY A 116 4.41 -11.96 -9.45
C GLY A 116 3.58 -13.23 -9.35
N ALA A 117 2.82 -13.42 -8.27
CA ALA A 117 2.03 -14.65 -8.03
C ALA A 117 0.83 -14.84 -8.99
N ARG A 118 0.53 -13.85 -9.82
CA ARG A 118 -0.57 -13.87 -10.82
C ARG A 118 -0.06 -13.92 -12.26
N SER A 119 1.15 -14.43 -12.45
CA SER A 119 1.74 -14.68 -13.79
C SER A 119 1.26 -16.00 -14.36
#